data_0c373204724fca70d0d1edd7e20ccc12
#
_entry.id   0c373204724fca70d0d1edd7e20ccc12
#
_cell.length_a   1.000
_cell.length_b   1.000
_cell.length_c   1.000
_cell.angle_alpha   90.00
_cell.angle_beta   90.00
_cell.angle_gamma   90.00
#
_symmetry.space_group_name_H-M   'P 1'
#
loop_
_entity.id
_entity.type
_entity.pdbx_description
1 polymer ?
#
loop_
_entity_poly.entity_id
_entity_poly.type
_entity_poly.pdbx_seq_one_letter_code
_entity_poly.pdbx_strand_id
1 'polypeptide(L)'
;MKDAFTKPLFRPTHPRTSEGWVSEVMIGGTSDPTGASGSSGNPDRCVPCECGGRSGGGRLGGVRLGAVEYLNTKPLIYGLEEQLAGDSSLELALPSRLAEGLSRNLLDVALLPIVEYLRHRDVYRLISDAGIACRGPVWSVRILFRVPPAEAKSLGTDEGSRTSVALSQVLLASRFGRMLEQVPFPIGTQAKDCPADAVLIIGDRAMNPERYVVDFPYDWDLGLEWYRETGLPFVFAMWVAREEQFVRPQICRVLEESRDAGLRHVEELVGRYSDRYGLTQKDCRDYLTRYLQFYVGENELEGVEEFARRCVKLGLVPGATRE
;
A
#
# COMPACT_ATOMS: atom_id res chain seq x y z
N MET A 1 -30.05 30.70 13.85
CA MET A 1 -29.33 29.87 12.92
C MET A 1 -28.65 28.78 13.74
N LYS A 2 -29.32 27.72 14.00
CA LYS A 2 -28.91 26.54 14.76
C LYS A 2 -29.18 25.32 13.89
N ASP A 3 -28.33 24.32 14.02
CA ASP A 3 -28.57 22.95 13.62
C ASP A 3 -28.41 22.58 12.13
N ALA A 4 -27.16 22.25 11.76
CA ALA A 4 -26.88 21.45 10.58
C ALA A 4 -25.62 20.57 10.68
N PHE A 5 -25.23 20.03 11.86
CA PHE A 5 -24.08 19.11 11.97
C PHE A 5 -24.22 18.02 13.05
N THR A 6 -25.39 17.42 13.18
CA THR A 6 -25.56 16.27 14.09
C THR A 6 -26.36 15.17 13.42
N LYS A 7 -25.71 14.39 12.55
CA LYS A 7 -26.13 13.01 12.27
C LYS A 7 -24.90 12.12 12.28
N PRO A 8 -24.90 11.01 13.05
CA PRO A 8 -23.83 10.03 13.00
C PRO A 8 -23.73 9.48 11.57
N LEU A 9 -22.55 9.56 10.97
CA LEU A 9 -22.24 9.12 9.60
C LEU A 9 -22.08 7.61 9.49
N PHE A 10 -22.59 6.84 10.42
CA PHE A 10 -22.59 5.39 10.31
C PHE A 10 -24.00 4.86 10.16
N ARG A 11 -24.49 4.76 8.94
CA ARG A 11 -25.41 3.71 8.54
C ARG A 11 -24.61 2.75 7.65
N PRO A 12 -24.63 1.45 7.94
CA PRO A 12 -24.06 0.46 7.03
C PRO A 12 -24.91 0.47 5.77
N THR A 13 -24.46 1.13 4.73
CA THR A 13 -25.03 1.05 3.40
C THR A 13 -24.40 -0.12 2.66
N HIS A 14 -24.66 -1.33 3.12
CA HIS A 14 -24.72 -2.45 2.20
C HIS A 14 -26.19 -2.70 1.90
N PRO A 15 -26.70 -2.36 0.72
CA PRO A 15 -27.93 -2.94 0.24
C PRO A 15 -27.66 -4.44 0.01
N ARG A 16 -28.31 -5.28 0.80
CA ARG A 16 -28.57 -6.66 0.39
C ARG A 16 -29.55 -6.60 -0.78
N THR A 17 -29.06 -6.38 -1.97
CA THR A 17 -29.76 -6.73 -3.20
C THR A 17 -28.72 -6.99 -4.29
N SER A 18 -28.86 -8.17 -4.85
CA SER A 18 -28.24 -8.65 -6.08
C SER A 18 -28.72 -7.79 -7.27
N GLU A 19 -27.96 -6.76 -7.65
CA GLU A 19 -28.06 -6.18 -9.00
C GLU A 19 -26.78 -5.36 -9.28
N GLY A 20 -26.24 -5.59 -10.50
CA GLY A 20 -24.90 -5.16 -10.88
C GLY A 20 -24.75 -3.67 -11.10
N TRP A 21 -23.57 -3.20 -10.81
CA TRP A 21 -23.07 -1.94 -11.33
C TRP A 21 -22.52 -2.17 -12.74
N VAL A 22 -23.31 -1.80 -13.73
CA VAL A 22 -22.84 -1.64 -15.11
C VAL A 22 -22.32 -0.21 -15.22
N SER A 23 -21.02 -0.05 -15.41
CA SER A 23 -20.39 1.21 -15.75
C SER A 23 -20.59 1.47 -17.23
N GLU A 24 -21.44 2.43 -17.59
CA GLU A 24 -21.44 3.04 -18.92
C GLU A 24 -20.18 3.89 -19.09
N VAL A 25 -19.24 3.35 -19.87
CA VAL A 25 -18.16 4.13 -20.47
C VAL A 25 -18.64 4.64 -21.81
N MET A 26 -18.91 5.93 -21.90
CA MET A 26 -19.15 6.62 -23.17
C MET A 26 -17.85 6.70 -23.97
N ILE A 27 -17.88 6.07 -25.14
CA ILE A 27 -16.81 6.15 -26.15
C ILE A 27 -17.06 7.41 -27.01
N GLY A 28 -16.08 8.27 -27.06
CA GLY A 28 -16.07 9.46 -27.93
C GLY A 28 -14.67 9.81 -28.40
N GLY A 29 -14.31 9.39 -29.58
CA GLY A 29 -13.87 10.11 -30.79
C GLY A 29 -12.50 10.76 -30.79
N THR A 30 -11.55 10.07 -31.45
CA THR A 30 -10.47 10.52 -32.39
C THR A 30 -10.11 12.01 -32.49
N SER A 31 -8.82 12.32 -32.29
CA SER A 31 -7.98 13.06 -33.27
C SER A 31 -6.55 13.22 -32.75
N ASP A 32 -5.58 12.72 -33.55
CA ASP A 32 -4.18 13.16 -33.52
C ASP A 32 -4.07 14.63 -33.97
N PRO A 33 -3.05 15.37 -33.49
CA PRO A 33 -1.84 15.50 -34.29
C PRO A 33 -0.52 15.71 -33.51
N THR A 34 0.53 15.05 -34.01
CA THR A 34 1.97 15.45 -34.12
C THR A 34 2.44 16.69 -33.36
N GLY A 35 3.42 16.51 -32.47
CA GLY A 35 4.23 17.58 -31.92
C GLY A 35 5.37 17.04 -31.07
N ALA A 36 6.56 16.88 -31.67
CA ALA A 36 7.80 16.51 -30.98
C ALA A 36 8.29 17.67 -30.10
N SER A 37 8.55 17.40 -28.80
CA SER A 37 9.44 18.23 -28.01
C SER A 37 10.03 17.44 -26.84
N GLY A 38 11.36 17.63 -26.65
CA GLY A 38 12.31 16.92 -25.83
C GLY A 38 11.87 16.51 -24.43
N SER A 39 12.12 15.28 -24.08
CA SER A 39 11.96 14.75 -22.75
C SER A 39 13.24 14.97 -21.95
N SER A 40 13.19 15.87 -20.97
CA SER A 40 14.09 15.83 -19.83
C SER A 40 13.71 14.60 -18.99
N GLY A 41 14.57 13.58 -18.96
CA GLY A 41 14.32 12.35 -18.22
C GLY A 41 14.17 12.62 -16.73
N ASN A 42 13.02 12.26 -16.18
CA ASN A 42 12.81 12.19 -14.74
C ASN A 42 13.52 10.93 -14.21
N PRO A 43 14.49 11.03 -13.28
CA PRO A 43 15.26 9.88 -12.79
C PRO A 43 14.42 8.88 -11.96
N ASP A 44 13.20 9.23 -11.58
CA ASP A 44 12.30 8.41 -10.76
C ASP A 44 11.31 7.54 -11.57
N ARG A 45 11.46 7.49 -12.88
CA ARG A 45 10.67 6.54 -13.68
C ARG A 45 11.10 5.13 -13.32
N CYS A 46 10.15 4.35 -12.81
CA CYS A 46 10.22 2.91 -12.93
C CYS A 46 10.48 2.62 -14.41
N VAL A 47 11.71 2.23 -14.76
CA VAL A 47 12.07 1.95 -16.16
C VAL A 47 11.20 0.77 -16.57
N PRO A 48 10.24 0.93 -17.51
CA PRO A 48 9.58 -0.21 -18.09
C PRO A 48 10.72 -1.08 -18.62
N CYS A 49 10.82 -2.33 -18.17
CA CYS A 49 11.78 -3.27 -18.73
C CYS A 49 11.46 -3.43 -20.21
N GLU A 50 12.13 -2.70 -21.09
CA GLU A 50 12.13 -2.97 -22.53
C GLU A 50 12.85 -4.30 -22.79
N CYS A 51 12.27 -5.37 -22.24
CA CYS A 51 12.76 -6.73 -22.42
C CYS A 51 12.15 -7.36 -23.67
N GLY A 52 12.43 -6.77 -24.82
CA GLY A 52 12.31 -7.45 -26.10
C GLY A 52 13.42 -8.49 -26.25
N GLY A 53 13.25 -9.70 -25.66
CA GLY A 53 14.26 -10.76 -25.80
C GLY A 53 13.79 -12.07 -25.17
N ARG A 54 13.43 -13.00 -26.04
CA ARG A 54 13.24 -14.45 -25.92
C ARG A 54 13.26 -15.07 -24.51
N SER A 55 12.17 -15.77 -24.21
CA SER A 55 11.96 -16.68 -23.09
C SER A 55 13.09 -17.72 -22.94
N GLY A 56 14.03 -17.42 -22.08
CA GLY A 56 14.91 -18.41 -21.49
C GLY A 56 14.47 -18.56 -20.02
N GLY A 57 13.68 -19.57 -19.70
CA GLY A 57 13.22 -19.88 -18.36
C GLY A 57 14.36 -20.38 -17.45
N GLY A 58 15.33 -19.51 -17.16
CA GLY A 58 16.36 -19.78 -16.18
C GLY A 58 15.88 -19.31 -14.81
N ARG A 59 16.00 -20.19 -13.79
CA ARG A 59 15.75 -19.81 -12.39
C ARG A 59 16.66 -18.68 -11.95
N LEU A 60 16.15 -17.80 -11.11
CA LEU A 60 16.88 -16.67 -10.53
C LEU A 60 17.85 -17.17 -9.46
N GLY A 61 19.16 -17.02 -9.65
CA GLY A 61 20.21 -17.43 -8.70
C GLY A 61 20.91 -16.25 -8.04
N GLY A 62 21.33 -16.42 -6.78
CA GLY A 62 22.15 -15.46 -6.05
C GLY A 62 21.41 -14.20 -5.63
N VAL A 63 20.11 -14.28 -5.29
CA VAL A 63 19.29 -13.14 -4.87
C VAL A 63 18.57 -13.42 -3.56
N ARG A 64 18.69 -12.51 -2.62
CA ARG A 64 18.01 -12.55 -1.32
C ARG A 64 16.84 -11.59 -1.33
N LEU A 65 15.63 -12.14 -1.37
CA LEU A 65 14.38 -11.39 -1.42
C LEU A 65 13.76 -11.30 -0.02
N GLY A 66 13.10 -10.21 0.28
CA GLY A 66 12.32 -10.04 1.51
C GLY A 66 10.91 -9.54 1.24
N ALA A 67 9.91 -10.13 1.90
CA ALA A 67 8.52 -9.70 1.80
C ALA A 67 7.82 -9.74 3.15
N VAL A 68 6.74 -8.95 3.32
CA VAL A 68 5.95 -8.98 4.55
C VAL A 68 5.01 -10.18 4.59
N GLU A 69 4.75 -10.71 5.79
CA GLU A 69 3.84 -11.86 5.95
C GLU A 69 2.40 -11.40 6.17
N TYR A 70 1.82 -10.69 5.20
CA TYR A 70 0.40 -10.29 5.23
C TYR A 70 -0.39 -10.93 4.08
N LEU A 71 -1.72 -10.95 4.20
CA LEU A 71 -2.60 -11.46 3.14
C LEU A 71 -2.39 -10.74 1.81
N ASN A 72 -2.21 -9.43 1.84
CA ASN A 72 -2.00 -8.61 0.65
C ASN A 72 -0.66 -8.87 -0.09
N THR A 73 0.27 -9.55 0.55
CA THR A 73 1.53 -9.96 -0.09
C THR A 73 1.39 -11.26 -0.89
N LYS A 74 0.42 -12.11 -0.54
CA LYS A 74 0.33 -13.46 -1.11
C LYS A 74 0.23 -13.50 -2.65
N PRO A 75 -0.49 -12.59 -3.33
CA PRO A 75 -0.44 -12.54 -4.79
C PRO A 75 0.95 -12.18 -5.34
N LEU A 76 1.71 -11.32 -4.68
CA LEU A 76 3.02 -10.84 -5.14
C LEU A 76 4.14 -11.88 -5.04
N ILE A 77 3.95 -12.91 -4.21
CA ILE A 77 4.95 -13.96 -3.96
C ILE A 77 4.47 -15.36 -4.39
N TYR A 78 3.36 -15.44 -5.13
CA TYR A 78 2.83 -16.71 -5.60
C TYR A 78 3.79 -17.38 -6.57
N GLY A 79 4.21 -18.60 -6.26
CA GLY A 79 5.18 -19.36 -7.08
C GLY A 79 6.58 -18.72 -7.15
N LEU A 80 6.88 -17.74 -6.29
CA LEU A 80 8.16 -17.05 -6.31
C LEU A 80 9.30 -17.97 -5.86
N GLU A 81 9.10 -18.76 -4.82
CA GLU A 81 10.12 -19.69 -4.29
C GLU A 81 10.53 -20.73 -5.34
N GLU A 82 9.59 -21.23 -6.15
CA GLU A 82 9.84 -22.18 -7.23
C GLU A 82 10.68 -21.61 -8.36
N GLN A 83 10.68 -20.28 -8.51
CA GLN A 83 11.46 -19.55 -9.49
C GLN A 83 12.89 -19.21 -9.01
N LEU A 84 13.14 -19.37 -7.72
CA LEU A 84 14.47 -19.18 -7.14
C LEU A 84 15.36 -20.40 -7.37
N ALA A 85 16.66 -20.19 -7.49
CA ALA A 85 17.64 -21.26 -7.71
C ALA A 85 18.90 -21.03 -6.87
N GLY A 86 19.57 -22.13 -6.56
CA GLY A 86 20.87 -22.10 -5.90
C GLY A 86 20.81 -21.50 -4.52
N ASP A 87 21.52 -20.41 -4.33
CA ASP A 87 21.69 -19.64 -3.10
C ASP A 87 20.67 -18.50 -2.93
N SER A 88 19.64 -18.44 -3.77
CA SER A 88 18.56 -17.46 -3.63
C SER A 88 17.59 -17.83 -2.51
N SER A 89 17.01 -16.83 -1.86
CA SER A 89 16.07 -17.02 -0.77
C SER A 89 14.96 -15.99 -0.76
N LEU A 90 13.80 -16.37 -0.20
CA LEU A 90 12.71 -15.46 0.15
C LEU A 90 12.52 -15.49 1.67
N GLU A 91 12.78 -14.36 2.32
CA GLU A 91 12.51 -14.17 3.75
C GLU A 91 11.16 -13.48 3.93
N LEU A 92 10.30 -14.02 4.81
CA LEU A 92 9.07 -13.36 5.23
C LEU A 92 9.29 -12.76 6.62
N ALA A 93 9.21 -11.44 6.74
CA ALA A 93 9.52 -10.73 7.96
C ALA A 93 8.67 -9.46 8.16
N LEU A 94 8.80 -8.84 9.33
CA LEU A 94 8.18 -7.54 9.60
C LEU A 94 8.82 -6.44 8.73
N PRO A 95 8.06 -5.39 8.36
CA PRO A 95 8.56 -4.29 7.53
C PRO A 95 9.85 -3.64 8.05
N SER A 96 9.99 -3.51 9.37
CA SER A 96 11.20 -2.95 10.00
C SER A 96 12.43 -3.81 9.78
N ARG A 97 12.29 -5.15 9.87
CA ARG A 97 13.38 -6.09 9.59
C ARG A 97 13.79 -6.10 8.13
N LEU A 98 12.82 -6.01 7.23
CA LEU A 98 13.10 -5.93 5.78
C LEU A 98 13.86 -4.66 5.43
N ALA A 99 13.46 -3.51 5.99
CA ALA A 99 14.18 -2.25 5.79
C ALA A 99 15.61 -2.31 6.35
N GLU A 100 15.79 -2.88 7.54
CA GLU A 100 17.12 -3.11 8.12
C GLU A 100 17.94 -4.09 7.27
N GLY A 101 17.34 -5.20 6.84
CA GLY A 101 17.99 -6.21 5.98
C GLY A 101 18.50 -5.60 4.67
N LEU A 102 17.68 -4.75 4.01
CA LEU A 102 18.07 -4.06 2.79
C LEU A 102 19.19 -3.03 3.06
N SER A 103 19.09 -2.23 4.15
CA SER A 103 20.11 -1.23 4.51
C SER A 103 21.47 -1.82 4.84
N ARG A 104 21.50 -3.03 5.42
CA ARG A 104 22.72 -3.75 5.80
C ARG A 104 23.23 -4.73 4.75
N ASN A 105 22.69 -4.72 3.53
CA ASN A 105 23.04 -5.69 2.49
C ASN A 105 22.80 -7.18 2.89
N LEU A 106 21.86 -7.44 3.78
CA LEU A 106 21.38 -8.80 4.09
C LEU A 106 20.30 -9.26 3.12
N LEU A 107 19.60 -8.31 2.53
CA LEU A 107 18.65 -8.50 1.43
C LEU A 107 19.11 -7.68 0.22
N ASP A 108 18.83 -8.19 -0.98
CA ASP A 108 19.14 -7.52 -2.24
C ASP A 108 17.91 -6.75 -2.76
N VAL A 109 16.72 -7.31 -2.51
CA VAL A 109 15.43 -6.76 -2.89
C VAL A 109 14.43 -6.98 -1.76
N ALA A 110 13.59 -5.99 -1.48
CA ALA A 110 12.55 -6.13 -0.47
C ALA A 110 11.25 -5.43 -0.87
N LEU A 111 10.11 -6.03 -0.52
CA LEU A 111 8.82 -5.37 -0.58
C LEU A 111 8.71 -4.43 0.63
N LEU A 112 8.99 -3.15 0.41
CA LEU A 112 9.04 -2.15 1.48
C LEU A 112 7.80 -1.25 1.50
N PRO A 113 7.42 -0.75 2.70
CA PRO A 113 6.49 0.36 2.81
C PRO A 113 6.98 1.55 1.98
N ILE A 114 6.08 2.20 1.23
CA ILE A 114 6.47 3.27 0.30
C ILE A 114 7.18 4.43 1.03
N VAL A 115 6.83 4.72 2.28
CA VAL A 115 7.49 5.77 3.07
C VAL A 115 8.98 5.49 3.31
N GLU A 116 9.38 4.20 3.40
CA GLU A 116 10.79 3.82 3.54
C GLU A 116 11.56 4.11 2.26
N TYR A 117 10.99 3.81 1.10
CA TYR A 117 11.55 4.22 -0.18
C TYR A 117 11.69 5.75 -0.25
N LEU A 118 10.65 6.50 0.14
CA LEU A 118 10.67 7.97 0.12
C LEU A 118 11.73 8.57 1.05
N ARG A 119 12.06 7.91 2.16
CA ARG A 119 13.12 8.33 3.09
C ARG A 119 14.53 8.13 2.55
N HIS A 120 14.69 7.23 1.61
CA HIS A 120 15.99 6.77 1.10
C HIS A 120 16.03 6.76 -0.44
N ARG A 121 15.36 7.72 -1.09
CA ARG A 121 15.33 7.85 -2.56
C ARG A 121 16.70 8.03 -3.20
N ASP A 122 17.64 8.55 -2.43
CA ASP A 122 19.04 8.71 -2.83
C ASP A 122 19.75 7.38 -3.09
N VAL A 123 19.39 6.33 -2.35
CA VAL A 123 20.05 5.00 -2.41
C VAL A 123 19.13 3.86 -2.86
N TYR A 124 17.81 4.07 -2.89
CA TYR A 124 16.83 3.02 -3.26
C TYR A 124 16.20 3.30 -4.62
N ARG A 125 15.88 2.23 -5.34
CA ARG A 125 15.15 2.28 -6.61
C ARG A 125 13.96 1.34 -6.59
N LEU A 126 12.85 1.77 -7.18
CA LEU A 126 11.71 0.91 -7.49
C LEU A 126 12.09 0.03 -8.69
N ILE A 127 11.92 -1.28 -8.55
CA ILE A 127 12.42 -2.24 -9.53
C ILE A 127 11.35 -3.05 -10.25
N SER A 128 10.09 -2.84 -9.93
CA SER A 128 8.98 -3.57 -10.55
C SER A 128 7.72 -2.72 -10.46
N ASP A 129 6.79 -2.95 -11.37
CA ASP A 129 5.43 -2.41 -11.31
C ASP A 129 4.52 -3.22 -10.38
N ALA A 130 5.05 -4.30 -9.78
CA ALA A 130 4.34 -5.09 -8.80
C ALA A 130 4.40 -4.41 -7.42
N GLY A 131 3.24 -4.10 -6.86
CA GLY A 131 3.13 -3.41 -5.58
C GLY A 131 1.80 -3.64 -4.90
N ILE A 132 1.57 -2.95 -3.79
CA ILE A 132 0.32 -2.96 -3.04
C ILE A 132 -0.26 -1.55 -3.06
N ALA A 133 -1.37 -1.37 -3.76
CA ALA A 133 -2.05 -0.10 -3.92
C ALA A 133 -3.56 -0.24 -3.71
N CYS A 134 -4.27 0.88 -3.63
CA CYS A 134 -5.72 0.94 -3.69
C CYS A 134 -6.20 2.19 -4.43
N ARG A 135 -7.41 2.14 -4.97
CA ARG A 135 -8.10 3.29 -5.54
C ARG A 135 -9.46 3.45 -4.88
N GLY A 136 -9.52 4.28 -3.84
CA GLY A 136 -10.67 4.37 -2.94
C GLY A 136 -10.44 3.54 -1.68
N PRO A 137 -11.46 2.87 -1.10
CA PRO A 137 -11.31 2.15 0.15
C PRO A 137 -10.26 1.04 0.05
N VAL A 138 -9.43 0.92 1.09
CA VAL A 138 -8.44 -0.15 1.24
C VAL A 138 -8.92 -1.25 2.17
N TRP A 139 -9.91 -0.95 3.01
CA TRP A 139 -10.52 -1.83 4.01
C TRP A 139 -9.61 -2.27 5.15
N SER A 140 -8.34 -2.50 4.90
CA SER A 140 -7.35 -3.03 5.85
C SER A 140 -6.47 -1.97 6.53
N VAL A 141 -6.76 -0.68 6.36
CA VAL A 141 -6.00 0.41 7.01
C VAL A 141 -6.97 1.48 7.48
N ARG A 142 -7.14 1.61 8.82
CA ARG A 142 -8.16 2.48 9.41
C ARG A 142 -7.63 3.26 10.60
N ILE A 143 -8.13 4.48 10.77
CA ILE A 143 -8.07 5.19 12.05
C ILE A 143 -9.44 5.07 12.72
N LEU A 144 -9.45 4.59 13.93
CA LEU A 144 -10.63 4.57 14.82
C LEU A 144 -10.51 5.73 15.79
N PHE A 145 -11.59 6.52 15.99
CA PHE A 145 -11.58 7.69 16.87
C PHE A 145 -12.61 7.54 17.99
N ARG A 146 -12.19 7.82 19.23
CA ARG A 146 -13.06 7.89 20.41
C ARG A 146 -13.84 9.20 20.46
N VAL A 147 -13.26 10.25 19.90
CA VAL A 147 -13.78 11.61 19.84
C VAL A 147 -13.97 12.03 18.38
N PRO A 148 -14.73 13.09 18.08
CA PRO A 148 -14.76 13.61 16.71
C PRO A 148 -13.34 13.82 16.16
N PRO A 149 -13.04 13.43 14.91
CA PRO A 149 -11.68 13.51 14.36
C PRO A 149 -11.02 14.90 14.49
N ALA A 150 -11.81 15.97 14.42
CA ALA A 150 -11.33 17.34 14.62
C ALA A 150 -10.85 17.64 16.05
N GLU A 151 -11.28 16.87 17.05
CA GLU A 151 -10.95 17.06 18.47
C GLU A 151 -9.80 16.15 18.92
N ALA A 152 -9.48 15.09 18.17
CA ALA A 152 -8.44 14.16 18.51
C ALA A 152 -7.08 14.87 18.64
N LYS A 153 -6.30 14.52 19.65
CA LYS A 153 -4.96 15.08 19.93
C LYS A 153 -3.87 14.03 19.86
N SER A 154 -4.20 12.76 20.06
CA SER A 154 -3.27 11.65 20.12
C SER A 154 -3.69 10.50 19.21
N LEU A 155 -2.71 9.80 18.64
CA LEU A 155 -2.86 8.66 17.75
C LEU A 155 -2.01 7.48 18.22
N GLY A 156 -2.65 6.39 18.60
CA GLY A 156 -2.00 5.12 18.88
C GLY A 156 -1.45 4.50 17.61
N THR A 157 -0.15 4.22 17.58
CA THR A 157 0.54 3.68 16.41
C THR A 157 1.44 2.52 16.79
N ASP A 158 1.53 1.50 15.91
CA ASP A 158 2.49 0.41 16.03
C ASP A 158 3.72 0.62 15.14
N GLU A 159 4.80 -0.13 15.43
CA GLU A 159 6.06 -0.03 14.69
C GLU A 159 5.99 -0.59 13.26
N GLY A 160 5.01 -1.45 12.96
CA GLY A 160 4.83 -2.08 11.66
C GLY A 160 4.13 -1.21 10.62
N SER A 161 3.49 -0.12 11.05
CA SER A 161 2.55 0.66 10.24
C SER A 161 3.14 1.91 9.60
N ARG A 162 4.43 1.95 9.27
CA ARG A 162 5.18 3.17 8.90
C ARG A 162 4.51 4.03 7.83
N THR A 163 4.10 3.43 6.69
CA THR A 163 3.37 4.17 5.63
C THR A 163 2.02 4.67 6.13
N SER A 164 1.27 3.83 6.86
CA SER A 164 -0.06 4.18 7.33
C SER A 164 -0.01 5.27 8.41
N VAL A 165 1.02 5.28 9.26
CA VAL A 165 1.27 6.37 10.22
C VAL A 165 1.52 7.69 9.47
N ALA A 166 2.41 7.69 8.48
CA ALA A 166 2.69 8.89 7.69
C ALA A 166 1.44 9.37 6.93
N LEU A 167 0.66 8.46 6.32
CA LEU A 167 -0.59 8.78 5.65
C LEU A 167 -1.62 9.37 6.61
N SER A 168 -1.75 8.80 7.82
CA SER A 168 -2.63 9.34 8.87
C SER A 168 -2.28 10.79 9.19
N GLN A 169 -1.01 11.07 9.42
CA GLN A 169 -0.54 12.43 9.74
C GLN A 169 -0.74 13.39 8.57
N VAL A 170 -0.50 12.95 7.33
CA VAL A 170 -0.76 13.75 6.13
C VAL A 170 -2.23 14.14 6.03
N LEU A 171 -3.16 13.19 6.17
CA LEU A 171 -4.60 13.44 6.07
C LEU A 171 -5.11 14.32 7.21
N LEU A 172 -4.64 14.08 8.44
CA LEU A 172 -5.01 14.89 9.61
C LEU A 172 -4.48 16.32 9.49
N ALA A 173 -3.23 16.49 9.06
CA ALA A 173 -2.64 17.81 8.85
C ALA A 173 -3.33 18.57 7.70
N SER A 174 -3.69 17.88 6.63
CA SER A 174 -4.42 18.50 5.52
C SER A 174 -5.80 18.98 5.95
N ARG A 175 -6.54 18.17 6.70
CA ARG A 175 -7.94 18.44 7.05
C ARG A 175 -8.10 19.37 8.25
N PHE A 176 -7.20 19.28 9.25
CA PHE A 176 -7.31 19.97 10.54
C PHE A 176 -6.11 20.89 10.83
N GLY A 177 -5.15 21.02 9.92
CA GLY A 177 -3.97 21.89 10.06
C GLY A 177 -2.97 21.40 11.11
N ARG A 178 -3.06 20.18 11.62
CA ARG A 178 -2.17 19.63 12.65
C ARG A 178 -1.95 18.14 12.51
N MET A 179 -0.78 17.66 12.91
CA MET A 179 -0.49 16.26 13.20
C MET A 179 -0.94 15.92 14.64
N LEU A 180 -1.18 14.63 14.91
CA LEU A 180 -1.47 14.14 16.25
C LEU A 180 -0.20 13.64 16.94
N GLU A 181 -0.16 13.76 18.27
CA GLU A 181 0.86 13.14 19.09
C GLU A 181 0.80 11.61 18.95
N GLN A 182 1.95 10.98 18.68
CA GLN A 182 2.01 9.53 18.56
C GLN A 182 2.15 8.87 19.93
N VAL A 183 1.27 7.92 20.23
CA VAL A 183 1.28 7.11 21.45
C VAL A 183 1.59 5.66 21.07
N PRO A 184 2.51 4.97 21.76
CA PRO A 184 2.80 3.56 21.49
C PRO A 184 1.55 2.68 21.57
N PHE A 185 1.33 1.88 20.54
CA PHE A 185 0.26 0.90 20.46
C PHE A 185 0.82 -0.43 19.95
N PRO A 186 1.52 -1.21 20.83
CA PRO A 186 2.20 -2.42 20.42
C PRO A 186 1.29 -3.47 19.78
N ILE A 187 1.83 -4.23 18.83
CA ILE A 187 1.14 -5.35 18.19
C ILE A 187 0.65 -6.32 19.28
N GLY A 188 -0.61 -6.74 19.19
CA GLY A 188 -1.25 -7.61 20.20
C GLY A 188 -2.04 -6.85 21.28
N THR A 189 -1.84 -5.55 21.43
CA THR A 189 -2.70 -4.72 22.30
C THR A 189 -4.10 -4.57 21.69
N GLN A 190 -5.14 -4.64 22.52
CA GLN A 190 -6.50 -4.36 22.06
C GLN A 190 -6.70 -2.85 21.86
N ALA A 191 -7.42 -2.45 20.82
CA ALA A 191 -7.63 -1.03 20.51
C ALA A 191 -8.26 -0.25 21.69
N LYS A 192 -9.20 -0.88 22.42
CA LYS A 192 -9.86 -0.28 23.58
C LYS A 192 -8.91 0.06 24.73
N ASP A 193 -7.79 -0.67 24.86
CA ASP A 193 -6.82 -0.51 25.95
C ASP A 193 -5.76 0.56 25.63
N CYS A 194 -5.71 1.06 24.38
CA CYS A 194 -4.86 2.19 24.01
C CYS A 194 -5.43 3.49 24.61
N PRO A 195 -4.64 4.31 25.31
CA PRO A 195 -5.13 5.54 25.95
C PRO A 195 -5.33 6.70 24.96
N ALA A 196 -4.94 6.55 23.70
CA ALA A 196 -5.02 7.62 22.70
C ALA A 196 -6.46 7.93 22.28
N ASP A 197 -6.69 9.17 21.82
CA ASP A 197 -7.99 9.63 21.28
C ASP A 197 -8.35 8.90 19.98
N ALA A 198 -7.34 8.49 19.24
CA ALA A 198 -7.49 7.70 18.02
C ALA A 198 -6.49 6.55 17.98
N VAL A 199 -6.80 5.49 17.24
CA VAL A 199 -5.94 4.32 17.09
C VAL A 199 -5.86 3.94 15.61
N LEU A 200 -4.63 3.82 15.09
CA LEU A 200 -4.38 3.27 13.76
C LEU A 200 -4.36 1.74 13.84
N ILE A 201 -5.20 1.09 13.07
CA ILE A 201 -5.23 -0.36 12.93
C ILE A 201 -4.99 -0.77 11.49
N ILE A 202 -4.25 -1.87 11.28
CA ILE A 202 -3.94 -2.40 9.96
C ILE A 202 -4.18 -3.91 9.88
N GLY A 203 -4.20 -4.42 8.65
CA GLY A 203 -4.34 -5.83 8.34
C GLY A 203 -5.73 -6.38 8.70
N ASP A 204 -5.77 -7.64 9.07
CA ASP A 204 -6.99 -8.37 9.45
C ASP A 204 -7.76 -7.71 10.61
N ARG A 205 -7.05 -7.07 11.54
CA ARG A 205 -7.68 -6.31 12.64
C ARG A 205 -8.56 -5.17 12.13
N ALA A 206 -8.21 -4.53 11.02
CA ALA A 206 -8.97 -3.42 10.44
C ALA A 206 -10.17 -3.86 9.59
N MET A 207 -10.24 -5.15 9.19
CA MET A 207 -11.25 -5.66 8.27
C MET A 207 -12.61 -5.93 8.91
N ASN A 208 -12.74 -5.80 10.22
CA ASN A 208 -13.98 -5.94 10.99
C ASN A 208 -14.24 -4.72 11.86
N PRO A 209 -14.54 -3.55 11.26
CA PRO A 209 -14.71 -2.30 12.02
C PRO A 209 -15.88 -2.32 13.01
N GLU A 210 -16.89 -3.17 12.79
CA GLU A 210 -18.04 -3.28 13.71
C GLU A 210 -17.65 -3.68 15.14
N ARG A 211 -16.52 -4.37 15.31
CA ARG A 211 -15.99 -4.76 16.62
C ARG A 211 -15.61 -3.57 17.49
N TYR A 212 -15.43 -2.40 16.89
CA TYR A 212 -14.90 -1.21 17.56
C TYR A 212 -15.94 -0.10 17.77
N VAL A 213 -17.15 -0.23 17.20
CA VAL A 213 -18.17 0.83 17.16
C VAL A 213 -18.52 1.35 18.55
N VAL A 214 -18.51 0.50 19.58
CA VAL A 214 -18.86 0.90 20.96
C VAL A 214 -17.81 1.85 21.54
N ASP A 215 -16.53 1.56 21.33
CA ASP A 215 -15.42 2.33 21.89
C ASP A 215 -14.97 3.47 20.96
N PHE A 216 -15.25 3.34 19.66
CA PHE A 216 -14.79 4.23 18.59
C PHE A 216 -15.94 4.55 17.64
N PRO A 217 -16.73 5.58 17.94
CA PRO A 217 -17.92 5.93 17.14
C PRO A 217 -17.57 6.52 15.75
N TYR A 218 -16.31 6.86 15.49
CA TYR A 218 -15.87 7.38 14.20
C TYR A 218 -14.72 6.56 13.66
N ASP A 219 -14.72 6.35 12.33
CA ASP A 219 -13.62 5.67 11.64
C ASP A 219 -13.33 6.28 10.28
N TRP A 220 -12.07 6.19 9.88
CA TRP A 220 -11.58 6.55 8.55
C TRP A 220 -10.91 5.34 7.91
N ASP A 221 -11.36 4.98 6.72
CA ASP A 221 -10.58 4.15 5.81
C ASP A 221 -9.57 5.05 5.08
N LEU A 222 -8.27 4.84 5.30
CA LEU A 222 -7.24 5.77 4.84
C LEU A 222 -7.09 5.80 3.32
N GLY A 223 -7.34 4.69 2.62
CA GLY A 223 -7.35 4.67 1.17
C GLY A 223 -8.50 5.52 0.62
N LEU A 224 -9.70 5.38 1.20
CA LEU A 224 -10.86 6.18 0.81
C LEU A 224 -10.65 7.66 1.08
N GLU A 225 -10.12 8.02 2.27
CA GLU A 225 -9.90 9.43 2.63
C GLU A 225 -8.82 10.08 1.74
N TRP A 226 -7.76 9.34 1.40
CA TRP A 226 -6.78 9.79 0.42
C TRP A 226 -7.40 10.04 -0.95
N TYR A 227 -8.17 9.08 -1.46
CA TYR A 227 -8.80 9.19 -2.76
C TYR A 227 -9.82 10.34 -2.83
N ARG A 228 -10.60 10.54 -1.76
CA ARG A 228 -11.55 11.67 -1.65
C ARG A 228 -10.85 13.03 -1.72
N GLU A 229 -9.66 13.11 -1.16
CA GLU A 229 -8.93 14.36 -1.07
C GLU A 229 -8.09 14.66 -2.31
N THR A 230 -7.54 13.64 -2.96
CA THR A 230 -6.58 13.82 -4.06
C THR A 230 -7.10 13.37 -5.43
N GLY A 231 -8.08 12.48 -5.46
CA GLY A 231 -8.50 11.77 -6.68
C GLY A 231 -7.51 10.71 -7.16
N LEU A 232 -6.37 10.53 -6.47
CA LEU A 232 -5.28 9.65 -6.86
C LEU A 232 -5.35 8.31 -6.11
N PRO A 233 -4.86 7.21 -6.71
CA PRO A 233 -4.59 5.97 -6.00
C PRO A 233 -3.57 6.17 -4.87
N PHE A 234 -3.56 5.27 -3.88
CA PHE A 234 -2.54 5.24 -2.83
C PHE A 234 -1.73 3.96 -2.90
N VAL A 235 -0.39 4.10 -2.88
CA VAL A 235 0.54 2.97 -2.87
C VAL A 235 1.06 2.75 -1.46
N PHE A 236 0.89 1.52 -0.93
CA PHE A 236 1.34 1.16 0.41
C PHE A 236 2.74 0.56 0.45
N ALA A 237 3.07 -0.27 -0.53
CA ALA A 237 4.36 -0.96 -0.61
C ALA A 237 4.75 -1.27 -2.06
N MET A 238 6.05 -1.28 -2.33
CA MET A 238 6.63 -1.65 -3.62
C MET A 238 7.91 -2.46 -3.43
N TRP A 239 8.29 -3.20 -4.46
CA TRP A 239 9.58 -3.86 -4.53
C TRP A 239 10.69 -2.84 -4.75
N VAL A 240 11.66 -2.87 -3.86
CA VAL A 240 12.77 -1.91 -3.76
C VAL A 240 14.10 -2.65 -3.72
N ALA A 241 15.08 -2.14 -4.46
CA ALA A 241 16.48 -2.55 -4.36
C ALA A 241 17.37 -1.34 -4.03
N ARG A 242 18.59 -1.61 -3.54
CA ARG A 242 19.63 -0.57 -3.50
C ARG A 242 20.14 -0.30 -4.92
N GLU A 243 20.47 0.95 -5.21
CA GLU A 243 20.95 1.36 -6.54
C GLU A 243 22.13 0.56 -7.04
N GLU A 244 23.06 0.23 -6.16
CA GLU A 244 24.31 -0.47 -6.48
C GLU A 244 24.14 -1.95 -6.82
N GLN A 245 23.05 -2.58 -6.39
CA GLN A 245 22.82 -4.03 -6.53
C GLN A 245 21.85 -4.40 -7.65
N PHE A 246 21.20 -3.39 -8.21
CA PHE A 246 20.27 -3.40 -9.26
C PHE A 246 19.64 -4.38 -10.04
N VAL A 247 18.72 -3.95 -10.46
CA VAL A 247 17.91 -4.13 -11.66
C VAL A 247 18.52 -5.13 -12.67
N ARG A 248 18.64 -6.39 -12.25
CA ARG A 248 18.69 -7.46 -13.23
C ARG A 248 17.30 -7.55 -13.85
N PRO A 249 17.12 -7.38 -15.17
CA PRO A 249 15.81 -7.50 -15.83
C PRO A 249 15.07 -8.79 -15.49
N GLN A 250 15.81 -9.85 -15.14
CA GLN A 250 15.27 -11.12 -14.68
C GLN A 250 14.54 -11.02 -13.34
N ILE A 251 15.03 -10.20 -12.38
CA ILE A 251 14.38 -10.01 -11.10
C ILE A 251 13.02 -9.32 -11.29
N CYS A 252 13.01 -8.22 -12.05
CA CYS A 252 11.77 -7.49 -12.35
C CYS A 252 10.73 -8.43 -12.95
N ARG A 253 11.14 -9.20 -13.98
CA ARG A 253 10.25 -10.17 -14.66
C ARG A 253 9.71 -11.23 -13.68
N VAL A 254 10.54 -11.81 -12.85
CA VAL A 254 10.13 -12.85 -11.90
C VAL A 254 9.12 -12.28 -10.88
N LEU A 255 9.30 -11.06 -10.40
CA LEU A 255 8.36 -10.40 -9.50
C LEU A 255 7.01 -10.11 -10.18
N GLU A 256 7.04 -9.65 -11.42
CA GLU A 256 5.84 -9.40 -12.23
C GLU A 256 5.11 -10.70 -12.58
N GLU A 257 5.83 -11.74 -12.99
CA GLU A 257 5.26 -13.06 -13.28
C GLU A 257 4.63 -13.69 -12.04
N SER A 258 5.24 -13.53 -10.86
CA SER A 258 4.68 -14.00 -9.58
C SER A 258 3.38 -13.29 -9.25
N ARG A 259 3.33 -11.93 -9.37
CA ARG A 259 2.09 -11.16 -9.23
C ARG A 259 1.01 -11.67 -10.19
N ASP A 260 1.33 -11.80 -11.46
CA ASP A 260 0.38 -12.21 -12.49
C ASP A 260 -0.13 -13.63 -12.26
N ALA A 261 0.75 -14.52 -11.82
CA ALA A 261 0.37 -15.87 -11.41
C ALA A 261 -0.55 -15.83 -10.18
N GLY A 262 -0.22 -15.05 -9.17
CA GLY A 262 -1.04 -14.89 -7.96
C GLY A 262 -2.44 -14.36 -8.26
N LEU A 263 -2.56 -13.40 -9.17
CA LEU A 263 -3.86 -12.87 -9.59
C LEU A 263 -4.67 -13.88 -10.42
N ARG A 264 -4.02 -14.70 -11.23
CA ARG A 264 -4.71 -15.80 -11.93
C ARG A 264 -5.18 -16.89 -10.99
N HIS A 265 -4.49 -17.11 -9.87
CA HIS A 265 -4.78 -18.16 -8.89
C HIS A 265 -5.41 -17.62 -7.61
N VAL A 266 -6.13 -16.50 -7.70
CA VAL A 266 -6.74 -15.85 -6.53
C VAL A 266 -7.67 -16.78 -5.76
N GLU A 267 -8.42 -17.67 -6.45
CA GLU A 267 -9.31 -18.63 -5.79
C GLU A 267 -8.55 -19.66 -4.94
N GLU A 268 -7.37 -20.07 -5.37
CA GLU A 268 -6.49 -20.92 -4.57
C GLU A 268 -5.99 -20.17 -3.33
N LEU A 269 -5.58 -18.91 -3.49
CA LEU A 269 -5.18 -18.06 -2.36
C LEU A 269 -6.34 -17.86 -1.38
N VAL A 270 -7.55 -17.61 -1.87
CA VAL A 270 -8.76 -17.50 -1.06
C VAL A 270 -9.01 -18.78 -0.26
N GLY A 271 -8.99 -19.95 -0.91
CA GLY A 271 -9.16 -21.25 -0.24
C GLY A 271 -8.10 -21.55 0.82
N ARG A 272 -6.85 -21.11 0.59
CA ARG A 272 -5.71 -21.36 1.48
C ARG A 272 -5.67 -20.42 2.67
N TYR A 273 -6.09 -19.16 2.51
CA TYR A 273 -5.80 -18.11 3.47
C TYR A 273 -7.01 -17.50 4.18
N SER A 274 -8.26 -17.65 3.66
CA SER A 274 -9.44 -17.01 4.27
C SER A 274 -9.57 -17.34 5.76
N ASP A 275 -9.56 -18.62 6.12
CA ASP A 275 -9.72 -19.06 7.50
C ASP A 275 -8.55 -18.62 8.39
N ARG A 276 -7.31 -18.61 7.85
CA ARG A 276 -6.11 -18.20 8.58
C ARG A 276 -6.19 -16.72 9.02
N TYR A 277 -6.84 -15.89 8.22
CA TYR A 277 -7.02 -14.46 8.51
C TYR A 277 -8.42 -14.14 9.07
N GLY A 278 -9.22 -15.16 9.40
CA GLY A 278 -10.55 -15.01 9.99
C GLY A 278 -11.55 -14.30 9.08
N LEU A 279 -11.38 -14.47 7.76
CA LEU A 279 -12.24 -13.90 6.72
C LEU A 279 -13.16 -14.97 6.11
N THR A 280 -14.32 -14.56 5.62
CA THR A 280 -15.07 -15.39 4.69
C THR A 280 -14.32 -15.46 3.36
N GLN A 281 -14.53 -16.55 2.59
CA GLN A 281 -13.95 -16.64 1.24
C GLN A 281 -14.35 -15.46 0.35
N LYS A 282 -15.59 -14.99 0.50
CA LYS A 282 -16.08 -13.81 -0.22
C LYS A 282 -15.28 -12.57 0.16
N ASP A 283 -15.08 -12.30 1.43
CA ASP A 283 -14.38 -11.12 1.91
C ASP A 283 -12.90 -11.17 1.54
N CYS A 284 -12.27 -12.34 1.64
CA CYS A 284 -10.90 -12.55 1.20
C CYS A 284 -10.74 -12.28 -0.31
N ARG A 285 -11.66 -12.78 -1.14
CA ARG A 285 -11.69 -12.52 -2.59
C ARG A 285 -11.90 -11.04 -2.87
N ASP A 286 -12.92 -10.42 -2.28
CA ASP A 286 -13.21 -9.00 -2.47
C ASP A 286 -12.01 -8.13 -2.05
N TYR A 287 -11.33 -8.49 -0.97
CA TYR A 287 -10.11 -7.81 -0.54
C TYR A 287 -9.00 -7.86 -1.60
N LEU A 288 -8.69 -9.06 -2.11
CA LEU A 288 -7.60 -9.25 -3.07
C LEU A 288 -7.92 -8.77 -4.49
N THR A 289 -9.20 -8.56 -4.87
CA THR A 289 -9.59 -8.25 -6.25
C THR A 289 -10.29 -6.92 -6.44
N ARG A 290 -10.90 -6.36 -5.38
CA ARG A 290 -11.70 -5.14 -5.46
C ARG A 290 -11.12 -3.98 -4.66
N TYR A 291 -10.57 -4.25 -3.48
CA TYR A 291 -9.99 -3.23 -2.60
C TYR A 291 -8.52 -2.98 -2.93
N LEU A 292 -7.79 -4.02 -3.32
CA LEU A 292 -6.38 -3.91 -3.64
C LEU A 292 -6.13 -3.91 -5.16
N GLN A 293 -5.06 -3.21 -5.52
CA GLN A 293 -4.46 -3.20 -6.85
C GLN A 293 -3.00 -3.59 -6.70
N PHE A 294 -2.51 -4.41 -7.64
CA PHE A 294 -1.16 -4.96 -7.60
C PHE A 294 -0.30 -4.52 -8.78
N TYR A 295 -0.86 -3.72 -9.68
CA TYR A 295 -0.16 -3.03 -10.75
C TYR A 295 0.01 -1.57 -10.37
N VAL A 296 1.25 -1.08 -10.41
CA VAL A 296 1.59 0.31 -10.12
C VAL A 296 1.98 0.99 -11.42
N GLY A 297 1.04 1.68 -12.02
CA GLY A 297 1.20 2.44 -13.25
C GLY A 297 1.47 3.93 -12.99
N GLU A 298 1.32 4.74 -14.02
CA GLU A 298 1.59 6.18 -13.96
C GLU A 298 0.70 6.90 -12.92
N ASN A 299 -0.58 6.57 -12.83
CA ASN A 299 -1.50 7.17 -11.86
C ASN A 299 -1.11 6.84 -10.42
N GLU A 300 -0.70 5.59 -10.16
CA GLU A 300 -0.24 5.16 -8.84
C GLU A 300 1.08 5.87 -8.46
N LEU A 301 1.99 6.05 -9.41
CA LEU A 301 3.23 6.81 -9.22
C LEU A 301 2.95 8.30 -9.00
N GLU A 302 1.95 8.90 -9.67
CA GLU A 302 1.51 10.26 -9.38
C GLU A 302 1.00 10.38 -7.93
N GLY A 303 0.27 9.35 -7.44
CA GLY A 303 -0.13 9.25 -6.04
C GLY A 303 1.06 9.18 -5.08
N VAL A 304 2.12 8.45 -5.45
CA VAL A 304 3.38 8.39 -4.66
C VAL A 304 4.04 9.76 -4.58
N GLU A 305 4.12 10.50 -5.70
CA GLU A 305 4.73 11.83 -5.74
C GLU A 305 3.93 12.84 -4.92
N GLU A 306 2.61 12.84 -5.01
CA GLU A 306 1.76 13.70 -4.19
C GLU A 306 1.92 13.39 -2.70
N PHE A 307 1.99 12.09 -2.35
CA PHE A 307 2.26 11.68 -0.97
C PHE A 307 3.64 12.13 -0.50
N ALA A 308 4.68 11.96 -1.32
CA ALA A 308 6.02 12.42 -1.04
C ALA A 308 6.06 13.94 -0.78
N ARG A 309 5.45 14.74 -1.65
CA ARG A 309 5.36 16.19 -1.52
C ARG A 309 4.74 16.63 -0.19
N ARG A 310 3.65 15.96 0.22
CA ARG A 310 2.98 16.22 1.50
C ARG A 310 3.82 15.77 2.70
N CYS A 311 4.48 14.62 2.60
CA CYS A 311 5.39 14.14 3.63
C CYS A 311 6.59 15.09 3.84
N VAL A 312 7.20 15.59 2.76
CA VAL A 312 8.27 16.60 2.84
C VAL A 312 7.79 17.86 3.54
N LYS A 313 6.61 18.37 3.17
CA LYS A 313 6.03 19.57 3.80
C LYS A 313 5.84 19.43 5.31
N LEU A 314 5.58 18.21 5.78
CA LEU A 314 5.37 17.88 7.20
C LEU A 314 6.65 17.40 7.92
N GLY A 315 7.79 17.31 7.22
CA GLY A 315 9.04 16.79 7.79
C GLY A 315 9.03 15.27 8.07
N LEU A 316 8.13 14.50 7.46
CA LEU A 316 8.01 13.05 7.64
C LEU A 316 9.03 12.27 6.80
N VAL A 317 9.48 12.86 5.71
CA VAL A 317 10.55 12.36 4.84
C VAL A 317 11.48 13.52 4.46
N PRO A 318 12.76 13.27 4.14
CA PRO A 318 13.67 14.29 3.65
C PRO A 318 13.15 14.93 2.36
N GLY A 319 13.40 16.23 2.18
CA GLY A 319 13.24 16.87 0.88
C GLY A 319 14.29 16.35 -0.10
N ALA A 320 13.98 16.35 -1.40
CA ALA A 320 14.99 16.06 -2.41
C ALA A 320 16.14 17.07 -2.25
N THR A 321 17.34 16.58 -1.98
CA THR A 321 18.55 17.39 -2.05
C THR A 321 18.69 17.81 -3.52
N ARG A 322 18.47 19.08 -3.82
CA ARG A 322 18.88 19.62 -5.13
C ARG A 322 20.41 19.72 -5.10
N GLU A 323 21.07 18.77 -5.78
CA GLU A 323 22.42 19.02 -6.26
C GLU A 323 22.40 19.89 -7.51
#